data_328fb6ed1cde117b491bb0b4d44b3fc8
#
_entry.id   328fb6ed1cde117b491bb0b4d44b3fc8
#
_cell.length_a   1.000
_cell.length_b   1.000
_cell.length_c   1.000
_cell.angle_alpha   90.00
_cell.angle_beta   90.00
_cell.angle_gamma   90.00
#
_symmetry.space_group_name_H-M   'P 1'
#
loop_
_entity.id
_entity.type
_entity.pdbx_description
1 polymer ?
#
loop_
_entity_poly.entity_id
_entity_poly.type
_entity_poly.pdbx_seq_one_letter_code
_entity_poly.pdbx_strand_id
1 'polypeptide(L)'
;MNVLDITTAKQARLTPMMAQYISVKEQYQEMLLFYRMGDFYEMFFHDAEVAAEALGIALTHRGKIEGRDIAMCGVPVHALDGYLARLIQKGHKLSLIHISEPTRLAT
;
A
#
# COMPACT_ATOMS: atom_id res chain seq x y z
N MET A 1 11.76 15.52 6.00
CA MET A 1 11.20 14.30 6.54
C MET A 1 11.79 13.08 5.85
N ASN A 2 12.14 12.08 6.62
CA ASN A 2 12.82 10.90 6.08
C ASN A 2 11.84 9.82 5.65
N VAL A 3 11.00 10.19 4.70
CA VAL A 3 10.08 9.22 4.13
C VAL A 3 10.71 8.66 2.87
N LEU A 4 10.69 7.36 2.76
CA LEU A 4 11.28 6.66 1.64
C LEU A 4 10.30 6.63 0.48
N ASP A 5 10.78 6.99 -0.70
CA ASP A 5 9.96 6.82 -1.89
C ASP A 5 10.23 5.46 -2.53
N ILE A 6 9.37 5.09 -3.47
CA ILE A 6 9.43 3.77 -4.06
C ILE A 6 10.67 3.60 -4.95
N THR A 7 11.14 4.67 -5.55
CA THR A 7 12.33 4.60 -6.41
C THR A 7 13.55 4.19 -5.60
N THR A 8 13.73 4.84 -4.45
CA THR A 8 14.84 4.50 -3.55
C THR A 8 14.65 3.09 -2.99
N ALA A 9 13.43 2.74 -2.63
CA ALA A 9 13.14 1.43 -2.05
C ALA A 9 13.48 0.29 -3.00
N LYS A 10 13.31 0.48 -4.31
CA LYS A 10 13.62 -0.56 -5.29
C LYS A 10 15.07 -0.99 -5.28
N GLN A 11 15.96 -0.11 -4.83
CA GLN A 11 17.39 -0.39 -4.83
C GLN A 11 17.89 -0.95 -3.50
N ALA A 12 17.02 -1.05 -2.52
CA ALA A 12 17.39 -1.51 -1.19
C ALA A 12 17.10 -3.00 -1.02
N ARG A 13 17.66 -3.56 0.05
CA ARG A 13 17.32 -4.94 0.42
C ARG A 13 15.94 -4.93 1.04
N LEU A 14 15.02 -5.67 0.45
CA LEU A 14 13.63 -5.66 0.83
C LEU A 14 13.22 -6.98 1.46
N THR A 15 12.21 -6.92 2.35
CA THR A 15 11.53 -8.13 2.76
C THR A 15 10.76 -8.70 1.58
N PRO A 16 10.46 -10.00 1.59
CA PRO A 16 9.68 -10.58 0.48
C PRO A 16 8.35 -9.88 0.26
N MET A 17 7.65 -9.52 1.33
CA MET A 17 6.37 -8.84 1.21
C MET A 17 6.52 -7.48 0.52
N MET A 18 7.52 -6.71 0.93
CA MET A 18 7.73 -5.39 0.37
C MET A 18 8.20 -5.47 -1.07
N ALA A 19 9.03 -6.44 -1.40
CA ALA A 19 9.45 -6.65 -2.78
C ALA A 19 8.26 -6.96 -3.67
N GLN A 20 7.33 -7.78 -3.18
CA GLN A 20 6.13 -8.12 -3.92
C GLN A 20 5.24 -6.91 -4.11
N TYR A 21 5.04 -6.13 -3.05
CA TYR A 21 4.24 -4.90 -3.14
C TYR A 21 4.80 -3.97 -4.22
N ILE A 22 6.10 -3.73 -4.19
CA ILE A 22 6.73 -2.81 -5.13
C ILE A 22 6.61 -3.32 -6.56
N SER A 23 6.78 -4.62 -6.76
CA SER A 23 6.63 -5.24 -8.07
C SER A 23 5.23 -5.02 -8.63
N VAL A 24 4.21 -5.17 -7.79
CA VAL A 24 2.83 -4.95 -8.22
C VAL A 24 2.59 -3.46 -8.48
N LYS A 25 3.07 -2.60 -7.58
CA LYS A 25 2.87 -1.16 -7.73
C LYS A 25 3.44 -0.64 -9.04
N GLU A 26 4.55 -1.19 -9.49
CA GLU A 26 5.14 -0.77 -10.75
C GLU A 26 4.19 -0.99 -11.94
N GLN A 27 3.31 -1.96 -11.83
CA GLN A 27 2.34 -2.25 -12.88
C GLN A 27 1.11 -1.35 -12.81
N TYR A 28 0.89 -0.67 -11.68
CA TYR A 28 -0.30 0.15 -11.45
C TYR A 28 0.09 1.51 -10.90
N GLN A 29 1.06 2.15 -11.53
CA GLN A 29 1.66 3.38 -11.00
C GLN A 29 0.68 4.52 -10.84
N GLU A 30 -0.37 4.57 -11.66
CA GLU A 30 -1.33 5.66 -11.63
C GLU A 30 -2.51 5.38 -10.71
N MET A 31 -2.51 4.23 -10.05
CA MET A 31 -3.60 3.83 -9.18
C MET A 31 -3.13 3.80 -7.74
N LEU A 32 -4.05 4.06 -6.82
CA LEU A 32 -3.80 3.80 -5.41
C LEU A 32 -3.91 2.30 -5.20
N LEU A 33 -2.86 1.69 -4.70
CA LEU A 33 -2.80 0.24 -4.55
C LEU A 33 -3.20 -0.17 -3.14
N PHE A 34 -4.31 -0.87 -3.03
CA PHE A 34 -4.78 -1.45 -1.78
C PHE A 34 -4.31 -2.89 -1.72
N TYR A 35 -3.44 -3.17 -0.78
CA TYR A 35 -2.81 -4.48 -0.64
C TYR A 35 -3.39 -5.19 0.58
N ARG A 36 -4.10 -6.28 0.36
CA ARG A 36 -4.75 -6.98 1.46
C ARG A 36 -3.75 -7.71 2.33
N MET A 37 -3.82 -7.44 3.62
CA MET A 37 -2.98 -8.09 4.62
C MET A 37 -3.86 -8.46 5.80
N GLY A 38 -4.28 -9.73 5.85
CA GLY A 38 -5.19 -10.18 6.89
C GLY A 38 -6.54 -9.49 6.79
N ASP A 39 -6.94 -8.83 7.86
CA ASP A 39 -8.23 -8.15 7.93
C ASP A 39 -8.18 -6.69 7.53
N PHE A 40 -7.04 -6.26 7.00
CA PHE A 40 -6.87 -4.88 6.57
C PHE A 40 -6.42 -4.82 5.13
N TYR A 41 -6.78 -3.71 4.46
CA TYR A 41 -6.11 -3.29 3.24
C TYR A 41 -5.13 -2.19 3.61
N GLU A 42 -3.89 -2.35 3.20
CA GLU A 42 -2.82 -1.40 3.52
C GLU A 42 -2.29 -0.73 2.28
N MET A 43 -1.86 0.52 2.46
CA MET A 43 -1.23 1.29 1.41
C MET A 43 0.11 1.78 1.93
N PHE A 44 1.07 1.92 1.02
CA PHE A 44 2.44 2.27 1.40
C PHE A 44 2.97 3.41 0.55
N PHE A 45 4.02 4.04 1.03
CA PHE A 45 4.74 5.09 0.31
C PHE A 45 3.82 6.25 -0.03
N HIS A 46 3.95 6.79 -1.24
CA HIS A 46 3.16 7.95 -1.63
C HIS A 46 1.65 7.67 -1.62
N ASP A 47 1.26 6.47 -2.01
CA ASP A 47 -0.16 6.10 -1.98
C ASP A 47 -0.74 6.25 -0.57
N ALA A 48 0.04 5.88 0.45
CA ALA A 48 -0.41 6.01 1.83
C ALA A 48 -0.61 7.48 2.19
N GLU A 49 0.29 8.35 1.76
CA GLU A 49 0.17 9.77 2.04
C GLU A 49 -1.07 10.36 1.38
N VAL A 50 -1.30 10.03 0.12
CA VAL A 50 -2.45 10.51 -0.62
C VAL A 50 -3.75 10.02 0.01
N ALA A 51 -3.83 8.73 0.31
CA ALA A 51 -5.05 8.15 0.85
C ALA A 51 -5.33 8.64 2.26
N ALA A 52 -4.31 8.75 3.10
CA ALA A 52 -4.51 9.22 4.47
C ALA A 52 -5.08 10.63 4.48
N GLU A 53 -4.56 11.52 3.63
CA GLU A 53 -5.07 12.86 3.53
C GLU A 53 -6.49 12.89 2.99
N ALA A 54 -6.74 12.17 1.91
CA ALA A 54 -8.04 12.17 1.26
C ALA A 54 -9.14 11.59 2.17
N LEU A 55 -8.79 10.60 2.98
CA LEU A 55 -9.77 9.91 3.82
C LEU A 55 -9.81 10.42 5.24
N GLY A 56 -8.83 11.24 5.65
CA GLY A 56 -8.77 11.72 7.03
C GLY A 56 -8.40 10.63 8.02
N ILE A 57 -7.62 9.65 7.60
CA ILE A 57 -7.18 8.56 8.47
C ILE A 57 -5.71 8.72 8.82
N ALA A 58 -5.28 8.01 9.85
CA ALA A 58 -3.92 8.14 10.35
C ALA A 58 -2.89 7.66 9.35
N LEU A 59 -1.85 8.45 9.18
CA LEU A 59 -0.66 8.03 8.44
C LEU A 59 0.35 7.57 9.48
N THR A 60 0.76 6.31 9.37
CA THR A 60 1.72 5.73 10.30
C THR A 60 2.93 5.25 9.50
N HIS A 61 3.70 4.36 10.08
CA HIS A 61 4.81 3.76 9.35
C HIS A 61 4.90 2.27 9.71
N ARG A 62 5.47 1.51 8.79
CA ARG A 62 5.66 0.07 8.98
C ARG A 62 7.13 -0.25 8.72
N GLY A 63 7.92 -0.31 9.80
CA GLY A 63 9.33 -0.63 9.66
C GLY A 63 10.10 0.43 8.88
N LYS A 64 11.30 0.04 8.48
CA LYS A 64 12.22 0.96 7.81
C LYS A 64 12.95 0.26 6.70
N ILE A 65 13.39 1.04 5.71
CA ILE A 65 14.32 0.60 4.69
C ILE A 65 15.50 1.56 4.75
N GLU A 66 16.68 1.03 5.07
CA GLU A 66 17.90 1.83 5.19
C GLU A 66 17.72 3.02 6.13
N GLY A 67 17.07 2.77 7.28
CA GLY A 67 16.89 3.79 8.30
C GLY A 67 15.77 4.77 8.05
N ARG A 68 15.07 4.65 6.92
CA ARG A 68 13.97 5.56 6.58
C ARG A 68 12.63 4.87 6.79
N ASP A 69 11.68 5.63 7.30
CA ASP A 69 10.36 5.10 7.58
C ASP A 69 9.58 4.82 6.29
N ILE A 70 8.86 3.70 6.30
CA ILE A 70 7.93 3.37 5.22
C ILE A 70 6.58 3.90 5.63
N ALA A 71 6.09 4.93 4.95
CA ALA A 71 4.76 5.47 5.21
C ALA A 71 3.70 4.40 4.96
N MET A 72 2.70 4.36 5.82
CA MET A 72 1.64 3.35 5.73
C MET A 72 0.33 3.89 6.27
N CYS A 73 -0.77 3.52 5.65
CA CYS A 73 -2.08 3.66 6.25
C CYS A 73 -2.89 2.41 5.90
N GLY A 74 -3.94 2.15 6.66
CA GLY A 74 -4.72 0.96 6.45
C GLY A 74 -6.17 1.16 6.80
N VAL A 75 -7.03 0.36 6.17
CA VAL A 75 -8.46 0.37 6.45
C VAL A 75 -8.93 -1.05 6.66
N PRO A 76 -9.85 -1.27 7.61
CA PRO A 76 -10.39 -2.61 7.81
C PRO A 76 -11.14 -3.09 6.58
N VAL A 77 -11.03 -4.39 6.30
CA VAL A 77 -11.70 -4.97 5.14
C VAL A 77 -13.21 -4.69 5.17
N HIS A 78 -13.81 -4.79 6.34
CA HIS A 78 -15.26 -4.62 6.45
C HIS A 78 -15.73 -3.19 6.21
N ALA A 79 -14.83 -2.21 6.26
CA ALA A 79 -15.17 -0.80 6.04
C ALA A 79 -14.72 -0.31 4.67
N LEU A 80 -14.19 -1.20 3.84
CA LEU A 80 -13.53 -0.83 2.60
C LEU A 80 -14.43 -0.06 1.64
N ASP A 81 -15.67 -0.51 1.47
CA ASP A 81 -16.54 0.07 0.45
C ASP A 81 -16.75 1.57 0.63
N GLY A 82 -16.93 2.01 1.86
CA GLY A 82 -17.11 3.42 2.14
C GLY A 82 -15.88 4.24 1.79
N TYR A 83 -14.71 3.72 2.11
CA TYR A 83 -13.46 4.41 1.78
C TYR A 83 -13.21 4.44 0.28
N LEU A 84 -13.49 3.34 -0.42
CA LEU A 84 -13.33 3.32 -1.87
C LEU A 84 -14.23 4.34 -2.54
N ALA A 85 -15.49 4.43 -2.11
CA ALA A 85 -16.43 5.38 -2.67
C ALA A 85 -15.92 6.81 -2.54
N ARG A 86 -15.36 7.14 -1.36
CA ARG A 86 -14.83 8.49 -1.12
C ARG A 86 -13.63 8.79 -2.02
N LEU A 87 -12.74 7.83 -2.20
CA LEU A 87 -11.58 8.03 -3.06
C LEU A 87 -11.99 8.17 -4.52
N ILE A 88 -12.95 7.38 -4.96
CA ILE A 88 -13.45 7.47 -6.34
C ILE A 88 -14.10 8.82 -6.58
N GLN A 89 -14.88 9.32 -5.61
CA GLN A 89 -15.49 10.64 -5.72
C GLN A 89 -14.45 11.75 -5.84
N LYS A 90 -13.27 11.54 -5.29
CA LYS A 90 -12.18 12.51 -5.37
C LYS A 90 -11.33 12.34 -6.63
N GLY A 91 -11.72 11.42 -7.50
CA GLY A 91 -11.05 11.25 -8.78
C GLY A 91 -9.90 10.27 -8.80
N HIS A 92 -9.72 9.51 -7.73
CA HIS A 92 -8.64 8.54 -7.69
C HIS A 92 -9.02 7.23 -8.37
N LYS A 93 -8.04 6.62 -9.02
CA LYS A 93 -8.16 5.28 -9.56
C LYS A 93 -7.60 4.30 -8.56
N LEU A 94 -8.22 3.15 -8.43
CA LEU A 94 -7.90 2.18 -7.38
C LEU A 94 -7.62 0.82 -7.96
N SER A 95 -6.71 0.10 -7.32
CA SER A 95 -6.47 -1.31 -7.60
C SER A 95 -6.43 -2.07 -6.28
N LEU A 96 -7.15 -3.17 -6.24
CA LEU A 96 -7.22 -4.02 -5.05
C LEU A 96 -6.44 -5.29 -5.32
N ILE A 97 -5.43 -5.54 -4.49
CA ILE A 97 -4.59 -6.72 -4.64
C ILE A 97 -4.77 -7.60 -3.42
N HIS A 98 -5.19 -8.83 -3.68
CA HIS A 98 -5.24 -9.85 -2.65
C HIS A 98 -4.33 -10.98 -3.11
N ILE A 99 -3.13 -11.01 -2.57
CA ILE A 99 -2.14 -11.98 -2.98
C ILE A 99 -2.24 -13.21 -2.09
N SER A 100 -2.57 -14.31 -2.71
CA SER A 100 -2.55 -15.61 -2.04
C SER A 100 -1.10 -16.08 -1.94
N GLU A 101 -0.83 -16.87 -0.94
CA GLU A 101 0.51 -17.45 -0.82
C GLU A 101 0.77 -18.39 -1.97
N PRO A 102 1.88 -18.22 -2.68
CA PRO A 102 2.15 -19.06 -3.84
C PRO A 102 2.18 -20.54 -3.53
N THR A 103 2.66 -20.89 -2.36
CA THR A 103 2.76 -22.30 -1.98
C THR A 103 1.42 -22.99 -1.94
N ARG A 104 0.37 -22.28 -1.56
CA ARG A 104 -0.94 -22.86 -1.55
C ARG A 104 -1.48 -23.11 -2.94
N LEU A 105 -1.07 -22.27 -3.86
CA LEU A 105 -1.50 -22.43 -5.25
C LEU A 105 -0.78 -23.57 -5.93
N ALA A 106 0.38 -23.91 -5.44
CA ALA A 106 1.17 -24.97 -6.05
C ALA A 106 0.66 -26.37 -5.69
N THR A 107 -0.18 -26.47 -4.71
CA THR A 107 -0.69 -27.76 -4.29
C THR A 107 -1.91 -28.17 -5.07
#